data_5d564ffc4b61af237a8f805d53a725ae
#
_entry.id   5d564ffc4b61af237a8f805d53a725ae
#
_cell.length_a   1.000
_cell.length_b   1.000
_cell.length_c   1.000
_cell.angle_alpha   90.00
_cell.angle_beta   90.00
_cell.angle_gamma   90.00
#
_symmetry.space_group_name_H-M   'P 1'
#
loop_
_entity.id
_entity.type
_entity.pdbx_description
1 polymer ?
#
loop_
_entity_poly.entity_id
_entity_poly.type
_entity_poly.pdbx_seq_one_letter_code
_entity_poly.pdbx_strand_id
1 'polypeptide(L)'
;MKNKDVKDKVKTAFESVTPDDGEQIRSRIETVSQVDKPAAVAVRKNTFIKRFAVAAACLIVLVLGGLGVYGYNMNFTTVTEISFDVNPSMTMTLNGKGRVRSVTANNADAQRVLEGLDFEGSTYEVAANAIIGAMLRTGYLSELSNSVLVSVNDSRSQRSKTIESNILAEIQRIFTLENFDGAIICQSVTDNGRLQVLADEYGITIGKANLIEKIIKTQSAAGLQTVYTFRDLAGLTINELNVLAESLSVNLGDSASGTASTQGYIGEQRAYEQALAFALVNSADVTGNMRAEFDFEGGVIVYEVSFRTS
;
A
#
# COMPACT_ATOMS: atom_id res chain seq x y z
N MET A 1 34.65 100.37 -52.01
CA MET A 1 35.45 99.99 -50.83
C MET A 1 35.62 98.49 -50.86
N LYS A 2 36.82 97.98 -50.92
CA LYS A 2 37.15 96.60 -51.25
C LYS A 2 37.02 95.71 -49.99
N ASN A 3 36.38 94.56 -50.11
CA ASN A 3 36.17 93.53 -49.11
C ASN A 3 37.44 93.03 -48.33
N LYS A 4 38.61 93.49 -48.81
CA LYS A 4 39.91 93.17 -48.24
C LYS A 4 40.19 93.99 -46.97
N ASP A 5 39.78 95.30 -46.98
CA ASP A 5 40.01 96.25 -45.88
C ASP A 5 39.17 95.92 -44.60
N VAL A 6 38.00 95.30 -44.79
CA VAL A 6 37.14 94.85 -43.70
C VAL A 6 37.66 93.55 -43.07
N LYS A 7 38.21 92.62 -43.88
CA LYS A 7 38.83 91.38 -43.34
C LYS A 7 40.06 91.65 -42.51
N ASP A 8 40.91 92.62 -42.98
CA ASP A 8 42.14 92.98 -42.26
C ASP A 8 41.82 93.72 -40.94
N LYS A 9 40.83 94.60 -40.92
CA LYS A 9 40.34 95.20 -39.64
C LYS A 9 39.69 94.28 -38.67
N VAL A 10 38.94 93.28 -39.18
CA VAL A 10 38.36 92.25 -38.34
C VAL A 10 39.45 91.33 -37.80
N LYS A 11 40.45 90.99 -38.60
CA LYS A 11 41.56 90.15 -38.15
C LYS A 11 42.41 90.82 -37.05
N THR A 12 42.72 92.15 -37.26
CA THR A 12 43.48 92.95 -36.25
C THR A 12 42.64 93.12 -34.95
N ALA A 13 41.34 93.30 -35.07
CA ALA A 13 40.46 93.39 -33.90
C ALA A 13 40.38 92.04 -33.15
N PHE A 14 40.42 90.96 -33.87
CA PHE A 14 40.45 89.64 -33.25
C PHE A 14 41.80 89.30 -32.57
N GLU A 15 42.92 89.72 -33.24
CA GLU A 15 44.26 89.54 -32.66
C GLU A 15 44.49 90.42 -31.43
N SER A 16 43.83 91.59 -31.32
CA SER A 16 43.90 92.42 -30.12
C SER A 16 43.03 92.04 -28.95
N VAL A 17 42.12 91.08 -29.15
CA VAL A 17 41.21 90.62 -28.11
C VAL A 17 41.54 89.17 -27.64
N THR A 18 42.42 88.46 -28.34
CA THR A 18 42.90 87.20 -27.88
C THR A 18 43.94 87.40 -26.79
N PRO A 19 43.69 87.01 -25.57
CA PRO A 19 44.73 87.09 -24.54
C PRO A 19 45.88 86.17 -24.96
N ASP A 20 47.08 86.66 -24.74
CA ASP A 20 48.34 85.91 -24.99
C ASP A 20 48.57 84.78 -23.90
N ASP A 21 47.48 84.21 -23.42
CA ASP A 21 47.46 83.18 -22.42
C ASP A 21 47.42 81.75 -22.99
N GLY A 22 47.59 81.61 -24.33
CA GLY A 22 47.55 80.28 -24.98
C GLY A 22 48.59 79.29 -24.45
N GLU A 23 49.78 79.80 -24.09
CA GLU A 23 50.80 78.95 -23.47
C GLU A 23 50.49 78.61 -21.99
N GLN A 24 49.94 79.62 -21.26
CA GLN A 24 49.49 79.33 -19.88
C GLN A 24 48.33 78.39 -19.83
N ILE A 25 47.41 78.43 -20.75
CA ILE A 25 46.29 77.46 -20.84
C ILE A 25 46.83 76.11 -21.25
N ARG A 26 47.78 76.01 -22.18
CA ARG A 26 48.40 74.68 -22.53
C ARG A 26 49.16 74.09 -21.35
N SER A 27 49.97 74.89 -20.64
CA SER A 27 50.72 74.42 -19.51
C SER A 27 49.77 73.96 -18.36
N ARG A 28 48.65 74.62 -18.17
CA ARG A 28 47.62 74.19 -17.25
C ARG A 28 46.88 72.90 -17.72
N ILE A 29 46.66 72.70 -18.98
CA ILE A 29 46.07 71.48 -19.52
C ILE A 29 47.07 70.33 -19.44
N GLU A 30 48.35 70.54 -19.68
CA GLU A 30 49.38 69.47 -19.47
C GLU A 30 49.55 69.11 -18.02
N THR A 31 49.47 70.05 -17.06
CA THR A 31 49.49 69.73 -15.63
C THR A 31 48.19 69.00 -15.14
N VAL A 32 47.05 69.32 -15.77
CA VAL A 32 45.80 68.59 -15.44
C VAL A 32 45.78 67.19 -16.10
N SER A 33 46.50 66.95 -17.20
CA SER A 33 46.65 65.65 -17.85
C SER A 33 47.54 64.71 -17.08
N GLN A 34 48.25 65.15 -16.05
CA GLN A 34 49.05 64.35 -15.13
C GLN A 34 48.33 64.07 -13.84
N VAL A 35 47.03 64.34 -13.72
CA VAL A 35 46.24 63.79 -12.64
C VAL A 35 46.27 62.26 -12.76
N ASP A 36 46.94 61.66 -11.85
CA ASP A 36 47.08 60.20 -11.71
C ASP A 36 45.79 59.44 -12.13
N LYS A 37 45.92 58.64 -13.19
CA LYS A 37 44.89 57.63 -13.47
C LYS A 37 44.66 56.91 -12.17
N PRO A 38 43.43 56.91 -11.64
CA PRO A 38 43.17 56.12 -10.41
C PRO A 38 43.72 54.74 -10.65
N ALA A 39 44.67 54.32 -9.80
CA ALA A 39 45.23 52.98 -9.85
C ALA A 39 44.03 52.01 -9.98
N ALA A 40 43.98 51.31 -11.09
CA ALA A 40 42.93 50.28 -11.29
C ALA A 40 43.03 49.36 -10.09
N VAL A 41 42.10 49.48 -9.17
CA VAL A 41 41.99 48.57 -8.05
C VAL A 41 41.82 47.21 -8.71
N ALA A 42 42.90 46.45 -8.71
CA ALA A 42 42.89 45.09 -9.18
C ALA A 42 41.94 44.33 -8.23
N VAL A 43 40.68 44.22 -8.61
CA VAL A 43 39.70 43.34 -7.96
C VAL A 43 40.30 41.94 -8.07
N ARG A 44 41.00 41.56 -7.03
CA ARG A 44 41.56 40.22 -6.87
C ARG A 44 40.39 39.26 -7.02
N LYS A 45 40.19 38.74 -8.23
CA LYS A 45 39.14 37.73 -8.50
C LYS A 45 39.40 36.57 -7.56
N ASN A 46 38.67 36.57 -6.44
CA ASN A 46 38.84 35.55 -5.40
C ASN A 46 38.32 34.25 -5.97
N THR A 47 39.19 33.51 -6.66
CA THR A 47 38.90 32.23 -7.30
C THR A 47 38.44 31.18 -6.25
N PHE A 48 38.82 31.37 -4.98
CA PHE A 48 38.34 30.57 -3.87
C PHE A 48 36.83 30.70 -3.66
N ILE A 49 36.29 31.93 -3.62
CA ILE A 49 34.85 32.17 -3.45
C ILE A 49 34.07 31.52 -4.61
N LYS A 50 34.57 31.61 -5.85
CA LYS A 50 33.91 30.93 -6.99
C LYS A 50 33.92 29.42 -6.87
N ARG A 51 35.04 28.83 -6.41
CA ARG A 51 35.10 27.38 -6.19
C ARG A 51 34.19 26.93 -5.06
N PHE A 52 34.11 27.66 -3.97
CA PHE A 52 33.14 27.40 -2.88
C PHE A 52 31.69 27.60 -3.34
N ALA A 53 31.39 28.59 -4.13
CA ALA A 53 30.05 28.80 -4.67
C ALA A 53 29.60 27.67 -5.61
N VAL A 54 30.50 27.14 -6.45
CA VAL A 54 30.22 25.98 -7.31
C VAL A 54 30.01 24.73 -6.47
N ALA A 55 30.90 24.48 -5.46
CA ALA A 55 30.74 23.34 -4.57
C ALA A 55 29.43 23.40 -3.77
N ALA A 56 29.05 24.58 -3.27
CA ALA A 56 27.78 24.78 -2.58
C ALA A 56 26.59 24.57 -3.51
N ALA A 57 26.65 25.05 -4.75
CA ALA A 57 25.59 24.80 -5.73
C ALA A 57 25.44 23.31 -6.05
N CYS A 58 26.54 22.60 -6.24
CA CYS A 58 26.52 21.15 -6.45
C CYS A 58 25.90 20.41 -5.24
N LEU A 59 26.27 20.79 -4.01
CA LEU A 59 25.68 20.24 -2.79
C LEU A 59 24.16 20.48 -2.70
N ILE A 60 23.70 21.69 -3.03
CA ILE A 60 22.28 22.04 -3.05
C ILE A 60 21.55 21.15 -4.07
N VAL A 61 22.10 20.99 -5.27
CA VAL A 61 21.49 20.13 -6.30
C VAL A 61 21.43 18.68 -5.85
N LEU A 62 22.48 18.16 -5.21
CA LEU A 62 22.49 16.80 -4.67
C LEU A 62 21.45 16.62 -3.54
N VAL A 63 21.35 17.59 -2.63
CA VAL A 63 20.38 17.54 -1.54
C VAL A 63 18.95 17.64 -2.07
N LEU A 64 18.66 18.61 -2.96
CA LEU A 64 17.34 18.76 -3.56
C LEU A 64 16.97 17.56 -4.45
N GLY A 65 17.93 17.05 -5.23
CA GLY A 65 17.76 15.83 -6.01
C GLY A 65 17.48 14.60 -5.12
N GLY A 66 18.26 14.43 -4.06
CA GLY A 66 18.07 13.35 -3.08
C GLY A 66 16.71 13.44 -2.37
N LEU A 67 16.31 14.64 -1.93
CA LEU A 67 14.99 14.87 -1.32
C LEU A 67 13.87 14.64 -2.33
N GLY A 68 14.06 15.02 -3.60
CA GLY A 68 13.11 14.78 -4.68
C GLY A 68 12.90 13.28 -4.93
N VAL A 69 13.97 12.51 -5.06
CA VAL A 69 13.92 11.05 -5.22
C VAL A 69 13.29 10.37 -4.00
N TYR A 70 13.70 10.79 -2.79
CA TYR A 70 13.12 10.27 -1.55
C TYR A 70 11.61 10.55 -1.47
N GLY A 71 11.19 11.80 -1.75
CA GLY A 71 9.79 12.17 -1.76
C GLY A 71 8.98 11.43 -2.84
N TYR A 72 9.57 11.21 -4.02
CA TYR A 72 8.98 10.42 -5.08
C TYR A 72 8.76 8.97 -4.63
N ASN A 73 9.80 8.31 -4.12
CA ASN A 73 9.69 6.94 -3.64
C ASN A 73 8.65 6.80 -2.51
N MET A 74 8.64 7.72 -1.56
CA MET A 74 7.68 7.68 -0.44
C MET A 74 6.21 7.85 -0.89
N ASN A 75 5.95 8.56 -1.97
CA ASN A 75 4.58 8.79 -2.44
C ASN A 75 4.13 7.77 -3.50
N PHE A 76 5.03 7.32 -4.36
CA PHE A 76 4.68 6.60 -5.58
C PHE A 76 5.12 5.13 -5.62
N THR A 77 5.99 4.68 -4.70
CA THR A 77 6.37 3.27 -4.64
C THR A 77 5.40 2.50 -3.74
N THR A 78 4.89 1.39 -4.22
CA THR A 78 4.14 0.43 -3.40
C THR A 78 5.10 -0.25 -2.42
N VAL A 79 4.73 -0.28 -1.15
CA VAL A 79 5.58 -0.86 -0.09
C VAL A 79 4.82 -1.82 0.82
N THR A 80 3.49 -1.79 0.76
CA THR A 80 2.62 -2.67 1.54
C THR A 80 1.47 -3.12 0.64
N GLU A 81 1.13 -4.38 0.71
CA GLU A 81 -0.07 -4.94 0.11
C GLU A 81 -0.95 -5.52 1.20
N ILE A 82 -2.25 -5.25 1.10
CA ILE A 82 -3.25 -5.75 2.03
C ILE A 82 -4.31 -6.45 1.21
N SER A 83 -4.49 -7.74 1.38
CA SER A 83 -5.61 -8.46 0.78
C SER A 83 -6.77 -8.57 1.75
N PHE A 84 -7.97 -8.44 1.21
CA PHE A 84 -9.25 -8.72 1.85
C PHE A 84 -9.88 -9.88 1.11
N ASP A 85 -10.00 -10.99 1.78
CA ASP A 85 -10.58 -12.21 1.24
C ASP A 85 -11.82 -12.59 2.06
N VAL A 86 -12.93 -12.72 1.34
CA VAL A 86 -14.20 -13.26 1.81
C VAL A 86 -14.67 -14.26 0.75
N ASN A 87 -15.14 -13.86 -0.27
CA ASN A 87 -15.59 -14.09 -1.61
C ASN A 87 -16.64 -13.02 -1.89
N PRO A 88 -16.21 -11.79 -2.06
CA PRO A 88 -15.16 -11.27 -2.96
C PRO A 88 -13.72 -11.28 -2.43
N SER A 89 -12.75 -11.09 -3.33
CA SER A 89 -11.33 -10.96 -3.02
C SER A 89 -10.74 -9.73 -3.71
N MET A 90 -9.97 -8.92 -2.96
CA MET A 90 -9.36 -7.69 -3.45
C MET A 90 -8.04 -7.39 -2.78
N THR A 91 -7.20 -6.63 -3.47
CA THR A 91 -5.88 -6.22 -2.99
C THR A 91 -5.77 -4.71 -2.96
N MET A 92 -5.45 -4.16 -1.79
CA MET A 92 -5.14 -2.75 -1.56
C MET A 92 -3.63 -2.56 -1.51
N THR A 93 -3.10 -1.58 -2.25
CA THR A 93 -1.69 -1.23 -2.22
C THR A 93 -1.48 0.11 -1.54
N LEU A 94 -0.45 0.20 -0.68
CA LEU A 94 -0.10 1.41 0.03
C LEU A 94 1.27 1.94 -0.41
N ASN A 95 1.42 3.25 -0.36
CA ASN A 95 2.72 3.91 -0.52
C ASN A 95 3.53 3.94 0.78
N GLY A 96 4.75 4.49 0.72
CA GLY A 96 5.63 4.62 1.88
C GLY A 96 5.04 5.42 3.05
N LYS A 97 4.06 6.29 2.79
CA LYS A 97 3.35 7.09 3.81
C LYS A 97 2.11 6.39 4.39
N GLY A 98 1.77 5.18 3.94
CA GLY A 98 0.57 4.47 4.37
C GLY A 98 -0.72 4.97 3.73
N ARG A 99 -0.63 5.68 2.60
CA ARG A 99 -1.79 6.08 1.81
C ARG A 99 -2.09 5.06 0.74
N VAL A 100 -3.37 4.84 0.50
CA VAL A 100 -3.84 3.94 -0.57
C VAL A 100 -3.41 4.49 -1.93
N ARG A 101 -2.81 3.64 -2.74
CA ARG A 101 -2.49 3.91 -4.14
C ARG A 101 -3.54 3.36 -5.07
N SER A 102 -3.96 2.14 -4.80
CA SER A 102 -5.00 1.46 -5.58
C SER A 102 -5.68 0.39 -4.73
N VAL A 103 -6.91 0.08 -5.10
CA VAL A 103 -7.60 -1.14 -4.69
C VAL A 103 -7.99 -1.87 -5.96
N THR A 104 -7.54 -3.11 -6.08
CA THR A 104 -7.74 -3.94 -7.27
C THR A 104 -8.65 -5.11 -6.93
N ALA A 105 -9.69 -5.32 -7.72
CA ALA A 105 -10.54 -6.50 -7.63
C ALA A 105 -9.79 -7.72 -8.19
N ASN A 106 -9.74 -8.81 -7.43
CA ASN A 106 -9.13 -10.07 -7.87
C ASN A 106 -10.15 -11.00 -8.52
N ASN A 107 -11.44 -10.75 -8.34
CA ASN A 107 -12.54 -11.50 -8.97
C ASN A 107 -13.74 -10.60 -9.33
N ALA A 108 -14.72 -11.17 -10.04
CA ALA A 108 -15.90 -10.44 -10.50
C ALA A 108 -16.78 -9.92 -9.35
N ASP A 109 -16.81 -10.63 -8.22
CA ASP A 109 -17.57 -10.20 -7.05
C ASP A 109 -16.93 -8.96 -6.40
N ALA A 110 -15.61 -8.91 -6.33
CA ALA A 110 -14.90 -7.73 -5.87
C ALA A 110 -15.10 -6.51 -6.78
N GLN A 111 -15.22 -6.73 -8.10
CA GLN A 111 -15.54 -5.63 -9.02
C GLN A 111 -16.88 -4.98 -8.67
N ARG A 112 -17.90 -5.79 -8.33
CA ARG A 112 -19.24 -5.29 -7.91
C ARG A 112 -19.17 -4.52 -6.59
N VAL A 113 -18.38 -5.02 -5.62
CA VAL A 113 -18.20 -4.35 -4.32
C VAL A 113 -17.49 -3.01 -4.47
N LEU A 114 -16.50 -2.92 -5.37
CA LEU A 114 -15.70 -1.73 -5.59
C LEU A 114 -16.32 -0.74 -6.58
N GLU A 115 -17.46 -1.07 -7.19
CA GLU A 115 -18.12 -0.20 -8.18
C GLU A 115 -18.48 1.17 -7.58
N GLY A 116 -17.97 2.22 -8.22
CA GLY A 116 -18.20 3.60 -7.78
C GLY A 116 -17.38 4.05 -6.56
N LEU A 117 -16.46 3.21 -6.04
CA LEU A 117 -15.60 3.56 -4.94
C LEU A 117 -14.20 3.96 -5.45
N ASP A 118 -13.70 5.09 -4.96
CA ASP A 118 -12.34 5.57 -5.20
C ASP A 118 -11.63 5.77 -3.86
N PHE A 119 -10.47 5.18 -3.71
CA PHE A 119 -9.70 5.18 -2.48
C PHE A 119 -8.34 5.87 -2.60
N GLU A 120 -7.98 6.35 -3.79
CA GLU A 120 -6.64 6.91 -4.01
C GLU A 120 -6.36 8.07 -3.04
N GLY A 121 -5.22 8.01 -2.37
CA GLY A 121 -4.78 9.00 -1.37
C GLY A 121 -5.48 8.92 -0.02
N SER A 122 -6.50 8.08 0.18
CA SER A 122 -7.14 7.85 1.48
C SER A 122 -6.22 7.11 2.44
N THR A 123 -6.58 7.03 3.72
CA THR A 123 -5.93 6.11 4.65
C THR A 123 -6.47 4.69 4.46
N TYR A 124 -5.66 3.69 4.80
CA TYR A 124 -6.08 2.29 4.68
C TYR A 124 -7.24 1.94 5.62
N GLU A 125 -7.38 2.62 6.77
CA GLU A 125 -8.51 2.45 7.69
C GLU A 125 -9.81 2.90 7.03
N VAL A 126 -9.81 4.07 6.37
CA VAL A 126 -10.99 4.59 5.67
C VAL A 126 -11.38 3.65 4.51
N ALA A 127 -10.40 3.19 3.75
CA ALA A 127 -10.64 2.25 2.66
C ALA A 127 -11.17 0.90 3.18
N ALA A 128 -10.56 0.34 4.23
CA ALA A 128 -11.03 -0.89 4.86
C ALA A 128 -12.48 -0.76 5.36
N ASN A 129 -12.81 0.35 6.02
CA ASN A 129 -14.16 0.65 6.47
C ASN A 129 -15.17 0.62 5.31
N ALA A 130 -14.87 1.35 4.25
CA ALA A 130 -15.78 1.42 3.09
C ALA A 130 -15.92 0.06 2.38
N ILE A 131 -14.84 -0.73 2.27
CA ILE A 131 -14.84 -2.07 1.69
C ILE A 131 -15.72 -3.01 2.50
N ILE A 132 -15.52 -3.09 3.83
CA ILE A 132 -16.31 -3.96 4.71
C ILE A 132 -17.78 -3.53 4.72
N GLY A 133 -18.05 -2.23 4.80
CA GLY A 133 -19.42 -1.70 4.69
C GLY A 133 -20.09 -2.02 3.36
N ALA A 134 -19.33 -2.01 2.25
CA ALA A 134 -19.84 -2.41 0.95
C ALA A 134 -20.13 -3.93 0.90
N MET A 135 -19.27 -4.77 1.47
CA MET A 135 -19.51 -6.22 1.55
C MET A 135 -20.74 -6.57 2.37
N LEU A 136 -21.00 -5.87 3.47
CA LEU A 136 -22.21 -6.03 4.28
C LEU A 136 -23.46 -5.62 3.49
N ARG A 137 -23.44 -4.45 2.86
CA ARG A 137 -24.60 -3.95 2.07
C ARG A 137 -24.92 -4.82 0.88
N THR A 138 -23.93 -5.42 0.24
CA THR A 138 -24.11 -6.29 -0.93
C THR A 138 -24.38 -7.74 -0.57
N GLY A 139 -24.37 -8.09 0.73
CA GLY A 139 -24.66 -9.44 1.23
C GLY A 139 -23.53 -10.45 1.06
N TYR A 140 -22.33 -10.01 0.67
CA TYR A 140 -21.17 -10.88 0.64
C TYR A 140 -20.65 -11.25 2.04
N LEU A 141 -20.85 -10.35 3.01
CA LEU A 141 -20.79 -10.67 4.43
C LEU A 141 -22.22 -10.81 4.94
N SER A 142 -22.56 -11.98 5.43
CA SER A 142 -23.90 -12.38 5.88
C SER A 142 -23.81 -13.39 7.03
N GLU A 143 -24.92 -13.69 7.65
CA GLU A 143 -24.99 -14.72 8.71
C GLU A 143 -24.50 -16.11 8.24
N LEU A 144 -24.56 -16.39 6.94
CA LEU A 144 -24.12 -17.67 6.36
C LEU A 144 -22.65 -17.66 5.95
N SER A 145 -22.08 -16.49 5.68
CA SER A 145 -20.68 -16.31 5.26
C SER A 145 -20.12 -15.09 5.97
N ASN A 146 -19.71 -15.29 7.21
CA ASN A 146 -19.36 -14.20 8.12
C ASN A 146 -17.86 -14.01 8.34
N SER A 147 -16.99 -14.77 7.67
CA SER A 147 -15.56 -14.75 7.91
C SER A 147 -14.82 -13.85 6.93
N VAL A 148 -13.93 -13.00 7.43
CA VAL A 148 -13.05 -12.11 6.68
C VAL A 148 -11.59 -12.48 6.97
N LEU A 149 -10.81 -12.73 5.94
CA LEU A 149 -9.36 -12.83 6.02
C LEU A 149 -8.73 -11.52 5.57
N VAL A 150 -7.91 -10.94 6.42
CA VAL A 150 -7.04 -9.80 6.09
C VAL A 150 -5.59 -10.24 6.16
N SER A 151 -4.86 -10.05 5.07
CA SER A 151 -3.45 -10.41 5.03
C SER A 151 -2.61 -9.21 4.67
N VAL A 152 -1.60 -8.92 5.49
CA VAL A 152 -0.71 -7.77 5.31
C VAL A 152 0.66 -8.26 4.88
N ASN A 153 1.08 -7.88 3.68
CA ASN A 153 2.41 -8.13 3.13
C ASN A 153 3.23 -6.82 3.13
N ASP A 154 4.14 -6.70 4.07
CA ASP A 154 5.10 -5.58 4.16
C ASP A 154 6.44 -6.16 4.66
N SER A 155 7.52 -5.81 4.01
CA SER A 155 8.88 -6.25 4.40
C SER A 155 9.30 -5.78 5.80
N ARG A 156 8.59 -4.81 6.36
CA ARG A 156 8.82 -4.24 7.69
C ARG A 156 7.85 -4.86 8.70
N SER A 157 8.27 -5.89 9.41
CA SER A 157 7.43 -6.68 10.31
C SER A 157 6.67 -5.84 11.36
N GLN A 158 7.30 -4.80 11.92
CA GLN A 158 6.63 -3.93 12.91
C GLN A 158 5.50 -3.11 12.28
N ARG A 159 5.68 -2.64 11.04
CA ARG A 159 4.64 -1.91 10.31
C ARG A 159 3.49 -2.83 9.93
N SER A 160 3.80 -4.04 9.46
CA SER A 160 2.80 -5.06 9.16
C SER A 160 1.88 -5.31 10.35
N LYS A 161 2.45 -5.57 11.53
CA LYS A 161 1.67 -5.78 12.78
C LYS A 161 0.84 -4.57 13.18
N THR A 162 1.36 -3.35 12.99
CA THR A 162 0.59 -2.14 13.30
C THR A 162 -0.61 -1.98 12.37
N ILE A 163 -0.43 -2.20 11.07
CA ILE A 163 -1.51 -2.14 10.08
C ILE A 163 -2.54 -3.23 10.37
N GLU A 164 -2.11 -4.46 10.65
CA GLU A 164 -2.95 -5.58 11.02
C GLU A 164 -3.84 -5.24 12.22
N SER A 165 -3.24 -4.76 13.32
CA SER A 165 -3.97 -4.40 14.53
C SER A 165 -5.00 -3.27 14.29
N ASN A 166 -4.64 -2.27 13.49
CA ASN A 166 -5.54 -1.15 13.18
C ASN A 166 -6.72 -1.60 12.32
N ILE A 167 -6.47 -2.44 11.32
CA ILE A 167 -7.54 -2.98 10.46
C ILE A 167 -8.46 -3.89 11.26
N LEU A 168 -7.91 -4.77 12.10
CA LEU A 168 -8.70 -5.62 12.99
C LEU A 168 -9.65 -4.76 13.85
N ALA A 169 -9.11 -3.75 14.52
CA ALA A 169 -9.90 -2.85 15.36
C ALA A 169 -10.99 -2.11 14.56
N GLU A 170 -10.68 -1.68 13.33
CA GLU A 170 -11.67 -1.00 12.49
C GLU A 170 -12.78 -1.94 12.02
N ILE A 171 -12.47 -3.17 11.63
CA ILE A 171 -13.48 -4.15 11.23
C ILE A 171 -14.35 -4.53 12.44
N GLN A 172 -13.77 -4.76 13.61
CA GLN A 172 -14.51 -5.01 14.84
C GLN A 172 -15.48 -3.88 15.18
N ARG A 173 -15.03 -2.64 15.00
CA ARG A 173 -15.87 -1.46 15.21
C ARG A 173 -17.08 -1.45 14.26
N ILE A 174 -16.86 -1.76 12.98
CA ILE A 174 -17.96 -1.85 11.99
C ILE A 174 -18.93 -2.95 12.35
N PHE A 175 -18.44 -4.15 12.65
CA PHE A 175 -19.27 -5.27 13.04
C PHE A 175 -20.13 -4.96 14.26
N THR A 176 -19.55 -4.26 15.25
CA THR A 176 -20.29 -3.80 16.44
C THR A 176 -21.37 -2.78 16.06
N LEU A 177 -21.08 -1.80 15.20
CA LEU A 177 -22.05 -0.78 14.78
C LEU A 177 -23.19 -1.36 13.96
N GLU A 178 -22.92 -2.33 13.10
CA GLU A 178 -23.89 -3.00 12.25
C GLU A 178 -24.59 -4.16 12.95
N ASN A 179 -24.26 -4.42 14.23
CA ASN A 179 -24.74 -5.58 15.01
C ASN A 179 -24.53 -6.90 14.25
N PHE A 180 -23.36 -7.04 13.62
CA PHE A 180 -22.97 -8.18 12.82
C PHE A 180 -22.02 -9.09 13.60
N ASP A 181 -22.39 -10.38 13.71
CA ASP A 181 -21.55 -11.40 14.36
C ASP A 181 -20.64 -12.05 13.31
N GLY A 182 -19.45 -11.52 13.15
CA GLY A 182 -18.49 -11.94 12.14
C GLY A 182 -17.17 -12.40 12.71
N ALA A 183 -16.53 -13.32 11.99
CA ALA A 183 -15.17 -13.78 12.27
C ALA A 183 -14.14 -13.00 11.45
N ILE A 184 -13.09 -12.56 12.10
CA ILE A 184 -12.00 -11.80 11.48
C ILE A 184 -10.70 -12.58 11.73
N ILE A 185 -9.99 -12.89 10.67
CA ILE A 185 -8.67 -13.49 10.69
C ILE A 185 -7.69 -12.48 10.13
N CYS A 186 -6.73 -12.01 10.93
CA CYS A 186 -5.67 -11.13 10.47
C CYS A 186 -4.32 -11.84 10.54
N GLN A 187 -3.52 -11.70 9.50
CA GLN A 187 -2.19 -12.30 9.43
C GLN A 187 -1.19 -11.40 8.72
N SER A 188 0.06 -11.43 9.18
CA SER A 188 1.18 -10.91 8.43
C SER A 188 1.72 -12.00 7.51
N VAL A 189 1.92 -11.67 6.24
CA VAL A 189 2.47 -12.60 5.25
C VAL A 189 3.82 -12.08 4.80
N THR A 190 4.83 -12.93 4.87
CA THR A 190 6.12 -12.64 4.24
C THR A 190 6.22 -13.51 3.00
N ASP A 191 6.19 -12.88 1.84
CA ASP A 191 6.36 -13.60 0.58
C ASP A 191 7.76 -14.20 0.50
N ASN A 192 7.82 -15.51 0.30
CA ASN A 192 9.06 -16.28 0.09
C ASN A 192 9.16 -16.82 -1.34
N GLY A 193 8.38 -16.28 -2.26
CA GLY A 193 8.28 -16.70 -3.65
C GLY A 193 7.47 -17.99 -3.85
N ARG A 194 7.41 -18.87 -2.88
CA ARG A 194 6.61 -20.11 -2.96
C ARG A 194 5.12 -19.85 -2.81
N LEU A 195 4.74 -18.99 -1.88
CA LEU A 195 3.34 -18.60 -1.71
C LEU A 195 2.80 -17.89 -2.93
N GLN A 196 3.63 -17.07 -3.59
CA GLN A 196 3.25 -16.42 -4.85
C GLN A 196 2.98 -17.46 -5.94
N VAL A 197 3.85 -18.46 -6.11
CA VAL A 197 3.65 -19.53 -7.10
C VAL A 197 2.35 -20.29 -6.86
N LEU A 198 2.05 -20.63 -5.60
CA LEU A 198 0.79 -21.29 -5.24
C LEU A 198 -0.43 -20.38 -5.48
N ALA A 199 -0.32 -19.11 -5.11
CA ALA A 199 -1.38 -18.12 -5.34
C ALA A 199 -1.71 -17.99 -6.83
N ASP A 200 -0.69 -17.89 -7.68
CA ASP A 200 -0.83 -17.79 -9.13
C ASP A 200 -1.39 -19.10 -9.75
N GLU A 201 -0.93 -20.27 -9.28
CA GLU A 201 -1.39 -21.59 -9.77
C GLU A 201 -2.88 -21.80 -9.51
N TYR A 202 -3.37 -21.38 -8.34
CA TYR A 202 -4.76 -21.60 -7.95
C TYR A 202 -5.66 -20.36 -8.12
N GLY A 203 -5.13 -19.24 -8.60
CA GLY A 203 -5.91 -18.00 -8.81
C GLY A 203 -6.45 -17.40 -7.52
N ILE A 204 -5.70 -17.48 -6.42
CA ILE A 204 -6.06 -16.98 -5.09
C ILE A 204 -5.03 -15.94 -4.61
N THR A 205 -5.30 -15.26 -3.50
CA THR A 205 -4.34 -14.34 -2.90
C THR A 205 -3.21 -15.07 -2.18
N ILE A 206 -2.07 -14.41 -2.01
CA ILE A 206 -0.97 -14.91 -1.16
C ILE A 206 -1.46 -15.14 0.27
N GLY A 207 -2.39 -14.29 0.74
CA GLY A 207 -3.01 -14.43 2.05
C GLY A 207 -3.77 -15.73 2.21
N LYS A 208 -4.65 -16.03 1.26
CA LYS A 208 -5.40 -17.30 1.26
C LYS A 208 -4.46 -18.51 1.10
N ALA A 209 -3.42 -18.39 0.25
CA ALA A 209 -2.41 -19.42 0.11
C ALA A 209 -1.68 -19.71 1.43
N ASN A 210 -1.31 -18.66 2.18
CA ASN A 210 -0.67 -18.79 3.49
C ASN A 210 -1.60 -19.46 4.53
N LEU A 211 -2.89 -19.11 4.52
CA LEU A 211 -3.90 -19.71 5.37
C LEU A 211 -4.02 -21.22 5.13
N ILE A 212 -4.15 -21.62 3.86
CA ILE A 212 -4.20 -23.02 3.45
C ILE A 212 -2.94 -23.77 3.87
N GLU A 213 -1.77 -23.17 3.66
CA GLU A 213 -0.51 -23.79 4.07
C GLU A 213 -0.42 -24.01 5.57
N LYS A 214 -0.95 -23.08 6.40
CA LYS A 214 -1.04 -23.27 7.86
C LYS A 214 -1.91 -24.46 8.23
N ILE A 215 -3.08 -24.61 7.59
CA ILE A 215 -3.96 -25.77 7.81
C ILE A 215 -3.24 -27.08 7.50
N ILE A 216 -2.62 -27.19 6.32
CA ILE A 216 -1.91 -28.40 5.88
C ILE A 216 -0.74 -28.74 6.82
N LYS A 217 0.05 -27.75 7.23
CA LYS A 217 1.17 -27.96 8.14
C LYS A 217 0.74 -28.46 9.52
N THR A 218 -0.37 -27.92 10.02
CA THR A 218 -0.89 -28.32 11.33
C THR A 218 -1.43 -29.75 11.31
N GLN A 219 -2.13 -30.15 10.27
CA GLN A 219 -2.58 -31.54 10.07
C GLN A 219 -1.42 -32.51 10.04
N SER A 220 -0.38 -32.19 9.27
CA SER A 220 0.82 -33.02 9.16
C SER A 220 1.53 -33.18 10.51
N ALA A 221 1.57 -32.10 11.32
CA ALA A 221 2.18 -32.11 12.64
C ALA A 221 1.34 -32.92 13.68
N ALA A 222 0.02 -32.91 13.53
CA ALA A 222 -0.90 -33.65 14.41
C ALA A 222 -0.99 -35.16 14.10
N GLY A 223 -0.39 -35.61 13.00
CA GLY A 223 -0.42 -37.02 12.59
C GLY A 223 -1.82 -37.51 12.21
N LEU A 224 -2.69 -36.62 11.72
CA LEU A 224 -4.03 -36.93 11.29
C LEU A 224 -4.02 -37.88 10.09
N GLN A 225 -4.97 -38.80 10.01
CA GLN A 225 -5.07 -39.79 8.93
C GLN A 225 -5.49 -39.14 7.60
N THR A 226 -6.33 -38.13 7.67
CA THR A 226 -6.78 -37.36 6.50
C THR A 226 -5.89 -36.11 6.38
N VAL A 227 -5.08 -36.05 5.31
CA VAL A 227 -4.26 -34.90 5.02
C VAL A 227 -4.84 -34.22 3.78
N TYR A 228 -5.48 -33.06 3.96
CA TYR A 228 -5.95 -32.25 2.85
C TYR A 228 -4.79 -31.73 2.02
N THR A 229 -4.94 -31.78 0.71
CA THR A 229 -3.98 -31.20 -0.20
C THR A 229 -4.31 -29.72 -0.46
N PHE A 230 -3.36 -28.97 -1.00
CA PHE A 230 -3.60 -27.57 -1.38
C PHE A 230 -4.75 -27.43 -2.39
N ARG A 231 -4.86 -28.37 -3.32
CA ARG A 231 -5.93 -28.45 -4.32
C ARG A 231 -7.31 -28.58 -3.68
N ASP A 232 -7.41 -29.38 -2.64
CA ASP A 232 -8.67 -29.62 -1.95
C ASP A 232 -9.18 -28.35 -1.30
N LEU A 233 -8.28 -27.54 -0.72
CA LEU A 233 -8.61 -26.36 0.05
C LEU A 233 -8.70 -25.08 -0.78
N ALA A 234 -8.07 -25.00 -1.93
CA ALA A 234 -7.98 -23.78 -2.74
C ALA A 234 -9.36 -23.26 -3.21
N GLY A 235 -10.31 -24.18 -3.45
CA GLY A 235 -11.68 -23.85 -3.86
C GLY A 235 -12.58 -23.37 -2.73
N LEU A 236 -12.24 -23.61 -1.47
CA LEU A 236 -13.06 -23.24 -0.33
C LEU A 236 -13.13 -21.72 -0.13
N THR A 237 -14.25 -21.24 0.38
CA THR A 237 -14.42 -19.87 0.88
C THR A 237 -13.61 -19.67 2.16
N ILE A 238 -13.42 -18.42 2.58
CA ILE A 238 -12.75 -18.12 3.84
C ILE A 238 -13.57 -18.63 5.04
N ASN A 239 -14.90 -18.58 4.95
CA ASN A 239 -15.76 -19.12 6.00
C ASN A 239 -15.57 -20.63 6.16
N GLU A 240 -15.53 -21.36 5.06
CA GLU A 240 -15.31 -22.82 5.05
C GLU A 240 -13.92 -23.19 5.59
N LEU A 241 -12.88 -22.46 5.17
CA LEU A 241 -11.52 -22.67 5.70
C LEU A 241 -11.45 -22.39 7.21
N ASN A 242 -12.20 -21.38 7.68
CA ASN A 242 -12.24 -21.05 9.10
C ASN A 242 -12.98 -22.11 9.91
N VAL A 243 -14.15 -22.57 9.46
CA VAL A 243 -14.90 -23.69 10.09
C VAL A 243 -14.04 -24.95 10.13
N LEU A 244 -13.37 -25.30 9.04
CA LEU A 244 -12.47 -26.44 8.99
C LEU A 244 -11.31 -26.29 9.98
N ALA A 245 -10.69 -25.13 10.05
CA ALA A 245 -9.59 -24.87 10.97
C ALA A 245 -10.03 -24.93 12.45
N GLU A 246 -11.20 -24.40 12.76
CA GLU A 246 -11.78 -24.51 14.11
C GLU A 246 -12.00 -25.95 14.48
N SER A 247 -12.54 -26.78 13.58
CA SER A 247 -12.74 -28.24 13.80
C SER A 247 -11.43 -28.99 14.06
N LEU A 248 -10.35 -28.55 13.39
CA LEU A 248 -9.01 -29.11 13.55
C LEU A 248 -8.20 -28.45 14.68
N SER A 249 -8.77 -27.51 15.40
CA SER A 249 -8.09 -26.71 16.43
C SER A 249 -6.83 -25.98 15.90
N VAL A 250 -6.87 -25.53 14.64
CA VAL A 250 -5.79 -24.79 13.97
C VAL A 250 -5.94 -23.31 14.26
N ASN A 251 -4.88 -22.69 14.77
CA ASN A 251 -4.82 -21.22 14.87
C ASN A 251 -4.45 -20.61 13.52
N LEU A 252 -5.39 -19.95 12.86
CA LEU A 252 -5.23 -19.43 11.51
C LEU A 252 -4.55 -18.08 11.43
N GLY A 253 -4.74 -17.19 12.40
CA GLY A 253 -4.30 -15.81 12.36
C GLY A 253 -3.20 -15.50 13.38
N ASP A 254 -2.47 -14.41 13.12
CA ASP A 254 -1.63 -13.78 14.14
C ASP A 254 -2.52 -13.03 15.14
N SER A 255 -3.70 -12.56 14.65
CA SER A 255 -4.79 -11.98 15.44
C SER A 255 -6.13 -12.45 14.87
N ALA A 256 -7.04 -12.90 15.71
CA ALA A 256 -8.35 -13.35 15.31
C ALA A 256 -9.43 -12.86 16.29
N SER A 257 -10.66 -12.69 15.79
CA SER A 257 -11.82 -12.30 16.60
C SER A 257 -13.10 -12.86 16.01
N GLY A 258 -14.04 -13.25 16.87
CA GLY A 258 -15.31 -13.86 16.47
C GLY A 258 -15.17 -15.32 16.07
N THR A 259 -16.27 -15.93 15.67
CA THR A 259 -16.39 -17.35 15.32
C THR A 259 -16.99 -17.49 13.93
N ALA A 260 -16.49 -18.43 13.12
CA ALA A 260 -17.04 -18.71 11.82
C ALA A 260 -18.50 -19.21 11.93
N SER A 261 -19.34 -18.75 10.99
CA SER A 261 -20.72 -19.19 10.94
C SER A 261 -20.82 -20.64 10.45
N THR A 262 -21.53 -21.44 11.21
CA THR A 262 -21.92 -22.79 10.80
C THR A 262 -23.38 -22.88 10.35
N GLN A 263 -24.08 -21.75 10.24
CA GLN A 263 -25.51 -21.72 9.88
C GLN A 263 -25.79 -22.23 8.46
N GLY A 264 -24.79 -22.19 7.58
CA GLY A 264 -24.86 -22.78 6.24
C GLY A 264 -24.83 -24.31 6.23
N TYR A 265 -24.58 -24.93 7.36
CA TYR A 265 -24.45 -26.38 7.51
C TYR A 265 -25.60 -26.94 8.37
N ILE A 266 -26.02 -28.17 8.06
CA ILE A 266 -27.16 -28.79 8.73
C ILE A 266 -26.91 -29.13 10.20
N GLY A 267 -25.63 -29.11 10.65
CA GLY A 267 -25.21 -29.50 12.01
C GLY A 267 -25.11 -31.01 12.19
N GLU A 268 -24.24 -31.45 13.12
CA GLU A 268 -23.94 -32.85 13.36
C GLU A 268 -25.20 -33.69 13.66
N GLN A 269 -26.11 -33.17 14.47
CA GLN A 269 -27.33 -33.90 14.85
C GLN A 269 -28.23 -34.15 13.64
N ARG A 270 -28.45 -33.15 12.77
CA ARG A 270 -29.24 -33.32 11.56
C ARG A 270 -28.54 -34.18 10.51
N ALA A 271 -27.22 -34.06 10.40
CA ALA A 271 -26.42 -34.91 9.52
C ALA A 271 -26.58 -36.36 9.92
N TYR A 272 -26.52 -36.64 11.21
CA TYR A 272 -26.76 -37.96 11.77
C TYR A 272 -28.17 -38.47 11.46
N GLU A 273 -29.22 -37.69 11.75
CA GLU A 273 -30.61 -38.07 11.48
C GLU A 273 -30.85 -38.38 9.99
N GLN A 274 -30.26 -37.57 9.10
CA GLN A 274 -30.36 -37.82 7.66
C GLN A 274 -29.58 -39.06 7.22
N ALA A 275 -28.41 -39.33 7.82
CA ALA A 275 -27.64 -40.52 7.52
C ALA A 275 -28.37 -41.79 7.96
N LEU A 276 -29.01 -41.81 9.15
CA LEU A 276 -29.86 -42.90 9.57
C LEU A 276 -31.05 -43.14 8.64
N ALA A 277 -31.73 -42.04 8.25
CA ALA A 277 -32.86 -42.10 7.31
C ALA A 277 -32.43 -42.66 5.95
N PHE A 278 -31.29 -42.21 5.44
CA PHE A 278 -30.72 -42.69 4.19
C PHE A 278 -30.33 -44.17 4.23
N ALA A 279 -29.71 -44.61 5.37
CA ALA A 279 -29.32 -46.00 5.60
C ALA A 279 -30.51 -46.91 5.96
N LEU A 280 -31.71 -46.36 6.11
CA LEU A 280 -32.92 -47.07 6.57
C LEU A 280 -32.72 -47.75 7.93
N VAL A 281 -31.92 -47.15 8.81
CA VAL A 281 -31.62 -47.66 10.17
C VAL A 281 -32.48 -46.93 11.19
N ASN A 282 -33.08 -47.67 12.11
CA ASN A 282 -33.77 -47.07 13.23
C ASN A 282 -32.76 -46.61 14.28
N SER A 283 -32.93 -45.41 14.83
CA SER A 283 -32.05 -44.91 15.88
C SER A 283 -31.97 -45.79 17.11
N ALA A 284 -33.00 -46.61 17.39
CA ALA A 284 -33.01 -47.60 18.45
C ALA A 284 -32.09 -48.79 18.20
N ASP A 285 -31.74 -49.05 16.95
CA ASP A 285 -30.87 -50.17 16.56
C ASP A 285 -29.36 -49.77 16.54
N VAL A 286 -29.08 -48.49 16.83
CA VAL A 286 -27.68 -47.97 16.86
C VAL A 286 -27.05 -48.35 18.18
N THR A 287 -25.90 -49.01 18.10
CA THR A 287 -25.10 -49.41 19.25
C THR A 287 -23.77 -48.67 19.28
N GLY A 288 -23.40 -48.11 20.45
CA GLY A 288 -22.15 -47.39 20.64
C GLY A 288 -22.24 -45.88 20.37
N ASN A 289 -21.10 -45.21 20.31
CA ASN A 289 -21.02 -43.79 20.11
C ASN A 289 -21.28 -43.47 18.62
N MET A 290 -22.23 -42.58 18.42
CA MET A 290 -22.45 -41.92 17.13
C MET A 290 -21.40 -40.86 16.93
N ARG A 291 -20.91 -40.71 15.71
CA ARG A 291 -19.97 -39.69 15.34
C ARG A 291 -20.40 -39.04 14.04
N ALA A 292 -20.57 -37.74 14.06
CA ALA A 292 -20.74 -36.95 12.87
C ALA A 292 -19.64 -35.86 12.89
N GLU A 293 -18.77 -35.91 11.95
CA GLU A 293 -17.64 -34.98 11.87
C GLU A 293 -17.66 -34.25 10.54
N PHE A 294 -17.19 -33.00 10.56
CA PHE A 294 -16.90 -32.31 9.33
C PHE A 294 -15.76 -33.03 8.62
N ASP A 295 -15.97 -33.31 7.35
CA ASP A 295 -14.95 -33.78 6.44
C ASP A 295 -15.03 -33.01 5.15
N PHE A 296 -14.01 -33.14 4.32
CA PHE A 296 -13.90 -32.45 3.06
C PHE A 296 -13.66 -33.44 1.94
N GLU A 297 -14.64 -33.65 1.08
CA GLU A 297 -14.57 -34.62 0.00
C GLU A 297 -14.88 -33.97 -1.34
N GLY A 298 -13.93 -34.08 -2.29
CA GLY A 298 -14.13 -33.62 -3.66
C GLY A 298 -14.39 -32.13 -3.86
N GLY A 299 -13.95 -31.25 -2.95
CA GLY A 299 -14.14 -29.80 -3.04
C GLY A 299 -15.38 -29.29 -2.28
N VAL A 300 -16.00 -30.12 -1.45
CA VAL A 300 -17.22 -29.80 -0.69
C VAL A 300 -17.03 -30.21 0.76
N ILE A 301 -17.48 -29.33 1.69
CA ILE A 301 -17.59 -29.72 3.11
C ILE A 301 -18.77 -30.69 3.25
N VAL A 302 -18.49 -31.82 3.83
CA VAL A 302 -19.47 -32.90 4.11
C VAL A 302 -19.47 -33.24 5.58
N TYR A 303 -20.51 -33.97 6.02
CA TYR A 303 -20.48 -34.66 7.30
C TYR A 303 -20.19 -36.12 7.06
N GLU A 304 -19.05 -36.60 7.57
CA GLU A 304 -18.83 -38.03 7.72
C GLU A 304 -19.60 -38.55 8.93
N VAL A 305 -20.55 -39.39 8.70
CA VAL A 305 -21.38 -39.97 9.80
C VAL A 305 -21.06 -41.44 9.95
N SER A 306 -20.55 -41.81 11.10
CA SER A 306 -20.26 -43.20 11.47
C SER A 306 -21.13 -43.66 12.64
N PHE A 307 -21.71 -44.85 12.49
CA PHE A 307 -22.48 -45.54 13.52
C PHE A 307 -22.38 -47.04 13.36
N ARG A 308 -22.68 -47.77 14.42
CA ARG A 308 -22.76 -49.22 14.41
C ARG A 308 -24.20 -49.65 14.71
N THR A 309 -24.67 -50.68 14.01
CA THR A 309 -25.97 -51.32 14.29
C THR A 309 -25.79 -52.64 15.04
N SER A 310 -26.78 -53.00 15.79
CA SER A 310 -26.83 -54.28 16.49
C SER A 310 -26.99 -55.46 15.55
#